data_4d6222748c9ad253d6488b77f76ee2c8
#
_entry.id   4d6222748c9ad253d6488b77f76ee2c8
#
_cell.length_a   1.000
_cell.length_b   1.000
_cell.length_c   1.000
_cell.angle_alpha   90.00
_cell.angle_beta   90.00
_cell.angle_gamma   90.00
#
_symmetry.space_group_name_H-M   'P 1'
#
loop_
_entity.id
_entity.type
_entity.pdbx_description
1 polymer ?
#
loop_
_entity_poly.entity_id
_entity_poly.type
_entity_poly.pdbx_seq_one_letter_code
_entity_poly.pdbx_strand_id
1 'polypeptide(L)'
;MTNTGNIGIDASGHWGISKNPATDFARNGVISENHVSYCKSPVEGGAGIYLDGSSNILVEKNISHNNVYGITVGCERANNFVTNNIIRNNICYNNEGFGIGLMGWSPEGRIIKNCQVVNNTTFGNAKDRLGEIAIYSTENTTIKNNIFYSTHANSNLLYVDDSHLNLDMNFNHYYSSSSDVKFYWKGSIFSTFEQYKQNTGCDLASAFSNPLFIDTEVFDFQLQSTSPCIDTGDPAYTPAENELDFNHNPRKVGACIDKGAYEKQ
;
A
#
# COMPACT_ATOMS: atom_id res chain seq x y z
N MET A 1 -14.41 -1.97 -12.14
CA MET A 1 -13.92 -2.93 -13.17
C MET A 1 -13.81 -4.30 -12.54
N THR A 2 -14.21 -5.34 -13.21
CA THR A 2 -14.23 -6.70 -12.63
C THR A 2 -13.96 -7.77 -13.69
N ASN A 3 -13.39 -8.92 -13.27
CA ASN A 3 -13.13 -10.09 -14.12
C ASN A 3 -12.26 -9.80 -15.36
N THR A 4 -11.21 -9.05 -15.21
CA THR A 4 -10.20 -8.91 -16.28
C THR A 4 -9.26 -10.12 -16.29
N GLY A 5 -8.75 -10.47 -17.47
CA GLY A 5 -7.83 -11.60 -17.61
C GLY A 5 -6.42 -11.33 -17.09
N ASN A 6 -6.12 -10.13 -16.61
CA ASN A 6 -4.82 -9.76 -16.03
C ASN A 6 -4.98 -8.53 -15.13
N ILE A 7 -4.71 -7.31 -15.61
CA ILE A 7 -4.73 -6.06 -14.86
C ILE A 7 -6.08 -5.36 -15.03
N GLY A 8 -6.60 -4.76 -13.96
CA GLY A 8 -7.82 -3.98 -14.01
C GLY A 8 -7.58 -2.60 -14.58
N ILE A 9 -6.70 -1.82 -13.98
CA ILE A 9 -6.30 -0.48 -14.42
C ILE A 9 -4.78 -0.45 -14.49
N ASP A 10 -4.23 -0.07 -15.64
CA ASP A 10 -2.79 -0.01 -15.88
C ASP A 10 -2.36 1.39 -16.33
N ALA A 11 -1.39 1.97 -15.62
CA ALA A 11 -0.71 3.21 -16.00
C ALA A 11 0.69 2.87 -16.51
N SER A 12 0.78 2.44 -17.75
CA SER A 12 1.95 1.82 -18.37
C SER A 12 2.98 2.81 -18.89
N GLY A 13 4.23 2.37 -18.93
CA GLY A 13 5.33 3.18 -19.47
C GLY A 13 6.53 2.40 -19.99
N HIS A 14 7.35 3.12 -20.76
CA HIS A 14 8.65 2.66 -21.27
C HIS A 14 8.58 1.48 -22.26
N TRP A 15 7.48 1.32 -22.96
CA TRP A 15 7.25 0.25 -23.93
C TRP A 15 7.70 0.60 -25.37
N GLY A 16 8.29 1.80 -25.57
CA GLY A 16 8.73 2.26 -26.89
C GLY A 16 7.58 2.66 -27.82
N ILE A 17 6.43 2.97 -27.27
CA ILE A 17 5.26 3.43 -28.03
C ILE A 17 5.47 4.87 -28.52
N SER A 18 6.04 5.71 -27.67
CA SER A 18 6.49 7.05 -28.07
C SER A 18 7.92 7.01 -28.57
N LYS A 19 8.20 7.72 -29.69
CA LYS A 19 9.58 7.90 -30.17
C LYS A 19 10.44 8.75 -29.24
N ASN A 20 9.82 9.51 -28.34
CA ASN A 20 10.51 10.31 -27.35
C ASN A 20 10.47 9.59 -25.98
N PRO A 21 11.59 9.04 -25.49
CA PRO A 21 11.62 8.34 -24.19
C PRO A 21 11.13 9.18 -23.00
N ALA A 22 11.30 10.50 -23.06
CA ALA A 22 10.82 11.42 -21.99
C ALA A 22 9.29 11.53 -21.94
N THR A 23 8.58 10.97 -22.89
CA THR A 23 7.11 10.97 -22.96
C THR A 23 6.50 9.58 -23.11
N ASP A 24 7.33 8.53 -23.07
CA ASP A 24 6.90 7.14 -23.25
C ASP A 24 6.43 6.49 -21.94
N PHE A 25 5.68 7.24 -21.13
CA PHE A 25 5.09 6.73 -19.89
C PHE A 25 3.87 7.54 -19.46
N ALA A 26 2.97 6.89 -18.71
CA ALA A 26 1.83 7.54 -18.09
C ALA A 26 2.30 8.50 -16.99
N ARG A 27 1.75 9.72 -16.98
CA ARG A 27 2.15 10.75 -16.03
C ARG A 27 1.07 11.80 -15.75
N ASN A 28 1.22 12.47 -14.59
CA ASN A 28 0.38 13.60 -14.20
C ASN A 28 -1.12 13.25 -14.24
N GLY A 29 -1.46 12.07 -13.73
CA GLY A 29 -2.83 11.55 -13.76
C GLY A 29 -3.40 11.26 -12.38
N VAL A 30 -4.68 10.96 -12.36
CA VAL A 30 -5.42 10.53 -11.17
C VAL A 30 -6.17 9.25 -11.48
N ILE A 31 -6.04 8.27 -10.59
CA ILE A 31 -6.84 7.04 -10.57
C ILE A 31 -7.61 7.06 -9.25
N SER A 32 -8.88 7.42 -9.30
CA SER A 32 -9.68 7.61 -8.09
C SER A 32 -11.06 6.99 -8.17
N GLU A 33 -11.59 6.60 -7.02
CA GLU A 33 -12.97 6.17 -6.82
C GLU A 33 -13.37 4.94 -7.68
N ASN A 34 -12.39 4.09 -8.00
CA ASN A 34 -12.66 2.87 -8.73
C ASN A 34 -12.89 1.70 -7.76
N HIS A 35 -13.77 0.80 -8.17
CA HIS A 35 -13.94 -0.51 -7.55
C HIS A 35 -13.41 -1.57 -8.52
N VAL A 36 -12.30 -2.20 -8.16
CA VAL A 36 -11.56 -3.14 -9.03
C VAL A 36 -11.43 -4.49 -8.37
N SER A 37 -11.89 -5.54 -9.03
CA SER A 37 -11.93 -6.87 -8.42
C SER A 37 -11.82 -8.01 -9.43
N TYR A 38 -11.36 -9.17 -8.94
CA TYR A 38 -11.24 -10.42 -9.72
C TYR A 38 -10.36 -10.29 -10.97
N CYS A 39 -9.33 -9.43 -10.89
CA CYS A 39 -8.31 -9.30 -11.93
C CYS A 39 -7.27 -10.40 -11.72
N LYS A 40 -7.37 -11.47 -12.51
CA LYS A 40 -6.56 -12.68 -12.36
C LYS A 40 -6.13 -13.19 -13.72
N SER A 41 -4.86 -13.57 -13.82
CA SER A 41 -4.32 -14.24 -15.00
C SER A 41 -4.06 -15.72 -14.69
N PRO A 42 -4.35 -16.65 -15.61
CA PRO A 42 -4.01 -18.06 -15.43
C PRO A 42 -2.52 -18.34 -15.62
N VAL A 43 -1.75 -17.38 -16.13
CA VAL A 43 -0.33 -17.55 -16.49
C VAL A 43 0.57 -16.70 -15.59
N GLU A 44 0.16 -15.48 -15.30
CA GLU A 44 0.90 -14.51 -14.48
C GLU A 44 -0.04 -13.79 -13.53
N GLY A 45 0.52 -13.14 -12.50
CA GLY A 45 -0.25 -12.38 -11.54
C GLY A 45 -1.04 -11.23 -12.17
N GLY A 46 -2.25 -11.00 -11.70
CA GLY A 46 -3.09 -9.87 -12.10
C GLY A 46 -3.22 -8.84 -10.96
N ALA A 47 -3.06 -7.58 -11.26
CA ALA A 47 -3.24 -6.50 -10.30
C ALA A 47 -4.60 -5.81 -10.49
N GLY A 48 -5.23 -5.37 -9.39
CA GLY A 48 -6.37 -4.49 -9.51
C GLY A 48 -5.97 -3.17 -10.18
N ILE A 49 -4.95 -2.51 -9.63
CA ILE A 49 -4.37 -1.28 -10.18
C ILE A 49 -2.86 -1.46 -10.27
N TYR A 50 -2.28 -1.16 -11.43
CA TYR A 50 -0.85 -1.22 -11.64
C TYR A 50 -0.27 0.09 -12.18
N LEU A 51 0.72 0.62 -11.49
CA LEU A 51 1.54 1.74 -11.93
C LEU A 51 2.84 1.17 -12.51
N ASP A 52 2.83 0.84 -13.80
CA ASP A 52 3.97 0.24 -14.52
C ASP A 52 4.81 1.32 -15.20
N GLY A 53 5.88 1.75 -14.54
CA GLY A 53 6.80 2.75 -15.09
C GLY A 53 6.21 4.17 -15.16
N SER A 54 5.20 4.49 -14.37
CA SER A 54 4.51 5.77 -14.37
C SER A 54 5.17 6.83 -13.47
N SER A 55 4.76 8.09 -13.62
CA SER A 55 5.25 9.21 -12.82
C SER A 55 4.17 10.23 -12.48
N ASN A 56 4.21 10.77 -11.27
CA ASN A 56 3.28 11.79 -10.79
C ASN A 56 1.80 11.34 -10.93
N ILE A 57 1.50 10.10 -10.57
CA ILE A 57 0.12 9.58 -10.52
C ILE A 57 -0.36 9.62 -9.07
N LEU A 58 -1.56 10.13 -8.89
CA LEU A 58 -2.31 10.03 -7.65
C LEU A 58 -3.29 8.85 -7.74
N VAL A 59 -3.14 7.88 -6.85
CA VAL A 59 -4.08 6.75 -6.69
C VAL A 59 -4.79 6.93 -5.36
N GLU A 60 -6.07 7.28 -5.38
CA GLU A 60 -6.79 7.56 -4.14
C GLU A 60 -8.25 7.09 -4.15
N LYS A 61 -8.75 6.76 -2.95
CA LYS A 61 -10.14 6.37 -2.72
C LYS A 61 -10.63 5.23 -3.62
N ASN A 62 -9.73 4.31 -3.98
CA ASN A 62 -10.10 3.11 -4.71
C ASN A 62 -10.34 1.93 -3.76
N ILE A 63 -11.22 1.03 -4.17
CA ILE A 63 -11.36 -0.31 -3.58
C ILE A 63 -10.73 -1.31 -4.55
N SER A 64 -9.76 -2.09 -4.07
CA SER A 64 -9.11 -3.15 -4.86
C SER A 64 -9.13 -4.45 -4.08
N HIS A 65 -9.90 -5.45 -4.54
CA HIS A 65 -10.10 -6.68 -3.79
C HIS A 65 -10.26 -7.94 -4.65
N ASN A 66 -9.99 -9.10 -4.07
CA ASN A 66 -10.11 -10.41 -4.72
C ASN A 66 -9.30 -10.49 -6.04
N ASN A 67 -8.27 -9.70 -6.20
CA ASN A 67 -7.31 -9.77 -7.30
C ASN A 67 -6.14 -10.69 -6.92
N VAL A 68 -5.19 -10.90 -7.82
CA VAL A 68 -3.92 -11.50 -7.41
C VAL A 68 -3.15 -10.48 -6.56
N TYR A 69 -3.04 -9.24 -6.99
CA TYR A 69 -2.46 -8.13 -6.23
C TYR A 69 -3.44 -6.96 -6.16
N GLY A 70 -3.47 -6.23 -5.03
CA GLY A 70 -4.35 -5.09 -4.86
C GLY A 70 -3.92 -3.89 -5.69
N ILE A 71 -2.96 -3.11 -5.19
CA ILE A 71 -2.32 -2.00 -5.90
C ILE A 71 -0.83 -2.31 -6.02
N THR A 72 -0.32 -2.28 -7.24
CA THR A 72 1.09 -2.53 -7.55
C THR A 72 1.74 -1.27 -8.09
N VAL A 73 2.93 -0.96 -7.59
CA VAL A 73 3.81 0.08 -8.13
C VAL A 73 5.09 -0.61 -8.57
N GLY A 74 5.44 -0.54 -9.83
CA GLY A 74 6.60 -1.24 -10.37
C GLY A 74 6.98 -0.74 -11.75
N CYS A 75 7.98 -1.37 -12.35
CA CYS A 75 8.36 -1.13 -13.74
C CYS A 75 8.87 -2.42 -14.35
N GLU A 76 8.24 -2.88 -15.41
CA GLU A 76 8.67 -4.11 -16.10
C GLU A 76 9.90 -3.90 -17.00
N ARG A 77 10.26 -2.66 -17.26
CA ARG A 77 11.39 -2.32 -18.13
C ARG A 77 12.65 -1.99 -17.33
N ALA A 78 13.72 -2.74 -17.58
CA ALA A 78 15.01 -2.52 -16.96
C ALA A 78 15.55 -1.10 -17.19
N ASN A 79 16.30 -0.58 -16.22
CA ASN A 79 16.88 0.77 -16.23
C ASN A 79 15.87 1.92 -16.34
N ASN A 80 14.62 1.70 -15.91
CA ASN A 80 13.59 2.72 -15.83
C ASN A 80 13.05 2.86 -14.41
N PHE A 81 12.35 3.96 -14.15
CA PHE A 81 11.90 4.33 -12.83
C PHE A 81 10.40 4.50 -12.77
N VAL A 82 9.86 4.24 -11.60
CA VAL A 82 8.53 4.71 -11.17
C VAL A 82 8.77 5.82 -10.16
N THR A 83 8.25 7.01 -10.40
CA THR A 83 8.61 8.16 -9.56
C THR A 83 7.43 9.02 -9.14
N ASN A 84 7.54 9.61 -7.94
CA ASN A 84 6.64 10.66 -7.45
C ASN A 84 5.15 10.26 -7.44
N ASN A 85 4.83 8.98 -7.33
CA ASN A 85 3.45 8.54 -7.23
C ASN A 85 2.98 8.57 -5.76
N ILE A 86 1.71 8.89 -5.58
CA ILE A 86 1.06 8.95 -4.27
C ILE A 86 -0.09 7.94 -4.26
N ILE A 87 -0.03 6.99 -3.34
CA ILE A 87 -1.05 5.98 -3.09
C ILE A 87 -1.66 6.30 -1.73
N ARG A 88 -2.87 6.86 -1.70
CA ARG A 88 -3.49 7.32 -0.46
C ARG A 88 -4.99 7.03 -0.36
N ASN A 89 -5.46 6.89 0.86
CA ASN A 89 -6.89 6.74 1.15
C ASN A 89 -7.56 5.59 0.35
N ASN A 90 -6.81 4.52 0.01
CA ASN A 90 -7.35 3.35 -0.68
C ASN A 90 -7.66 2.22 0.31
N ILE A 91 -8.53 1.33 -0.12
CA ILE A 91 -8.89 0.10 0.60
C ILE A 91 -8.52 -1.10 -0.27
N CYS A 92 -7.64 -1.99 0.25
CA CYS A 92 -7.24 -3.20 -0.42
C CYS A 92 -7.54 -4.41 0.47
N TYR A 93 -8.37 -5.36 0.01
CA TYR A 93 -8.69 -6.52 0.83
C TYR A 93 -8.85 -7.82 0.04
N ASN A 94 -8.59 -8.94 0.70
CA ASN A 94 -8.74 -10.28 0.14
C ASN A 94 -7.99 -10.52 -1.18
N ASN A 95 -6.90 -9.81 -1.45
CA ASN A 95 -6.04 -10.11 -2.60
C ASN A 95 -5.10 -11.28 -2.27
N GLU A 96 -4.73 -12.07 -3.28
CA GLU A 96 -3.99 -13.33 -3.06
C GLU A 96 -2.55 -13.10 -2.62
N GLY A 97 -1.87 -12.10 -3.21
CA GLY A 97 -0.45 -11.87 -3.00
C GLY A 97 -0.13 -10.74 -2.01
N PHE A 98 -0.63 -9.56 -2.21
CA PHE A 98 -0.48 -8.41 -1.29
C PHE A 98 -1.60 -7.38 -1.49
N GLY A 99 -1.80 -6.53 -0.47
CA GLY A 99 -2.71 -5.39 -0.56
C GLY A 99 -2.09 -4.26 -1.39
N ILE A 100 -0.90 -3.79 -0.98
CA ILE A 100 -0.13 -2.77 -1.71
C ILE A 100 1.30 -3.27 -1.88
N GLY A 101 1.84 -3.21 -3.10
CA GLY A 101 3.19 -3.64 -3.42
C GLY A 101 4.03 -2.57 -4.11
N LEU A 102 5.20 -2.30 -3.56
CA LEU A 102 6.26 -1.51 -4.19
C LEU A 102 7.29 -2.48 -4.76
N MET A 103 7.15 -2.83 -6.03
CA MET A 103 7.83 -3.95 -6.69
C MET A 103 9.03 -3.47 -7.52
N GLY A 104 9.98 -2.80 -6.89
CA GLY A 104 11.27 -2.46 -7.49
C GLY A 104 12.16 -3.69 -7.68
N TRP A 105 13.17 -3.59 -8.55
CA TRP A 105 14.15 -4.66 -8.78
C TRP A 105 15.53 -4.07 -9.03
N SER A 106 16.33 -3.98 -7.96
CA SER A 106 17.63 -3.31 -7.97
C SER A 106 18.65 -3.84 -8.98
N PRO A 107 18.81 -5.17 -9.16
CA PRO A 107 19.77 -5.70 -10.14
C PRO A 107 19.50 -5.28 -11.60
N GLU A 108 18.25 -4.95 -11.93
CA GLU A 108 17.88 -4.49 -13.26
C GLU A 108 17.62 -2.98 -13.33
N GLY A 109 17.98 -2.23 -12.27
CA GLY A 109 17.78 -0.79 -12.21
C GLY A 109 16.32 -0.34 -12.20
N ARG A 110 15.39 -1.24 -11.88
CA ARG A 110 13.97 -0.94 -11.72
C ARG A 110 13.70 -0.48 -10.29
N ILE A 111 13.81 0.81 -10.04
CA ILE A 111 13.74 1.38 -8.69
C ILE A 111 12.52 2.29 -8.57
N ILE A 112 11.83 2.18 -7.43
CA ILE A 112 10.72 3.06 -7.09
C ILE A 112 11.27 4.24 -6.31
N LYS A 113 11.02 5.47 -6.79
CA LYS A 113 11.61 6.69 -6.22
C LYS A 113 10.56 7.71 -5.80
N ASN A 114 10.81 8.35 -4.67
CA ASN A 114 10.02 9.49 -4.17
C ASN A 114 8.51 9.19 -4.10
N CYS A 115 8.13 7.94 -3.86
CA CYS A 115 6.73 7.54 -3.79
C CYS A 115 6.21 7.63 -2.34
N GLN A 116 4.91 7.78 -2.20
CA GLN A 116 4.24 7.83 -0.91
C GLN A 116 3.11 6.80 -0.87
N VAL A 117 3.06 6.02 0.20
CA VAL A 117 1.96 5.12 0.55
C VAL A 117 1.42 5.58 1.90
N VAL A 118 0.34 6.34 1.91
CA VAL A 118 -0.12 7.01 3.12
C VAL A 118 -1.64 6.88 3.30
N ASN A 119 -2.09 6.75 4.52
CA ASN A 119 -3.51 6.76 4.84
C ASN A 119 -4.33 5.64 4.14
N ASN A 120 -3.74 4.48 3.86
CA ASN A 120 -4.47 3.36 3.25
C ASN A 120 -4.89 2.34 4.31
N THR A 121 -5.91 1.55 3.99
CA THR A 121 -6.32 0.40 4.78
C THR A 121 -6.17 -0.86 3.96
N THR A 122 -5.40 -1.84 4.48
CA THR A 122 -5.32 -3.19 3.89
C THR A 122 -5.85 -4.22 4.89
N PHE A 123 -6.55 -5.24 4.38
CA PHE A 123 -7.20 -6.24 5.23
C PHE A 123 -7.23 -7.62 4.58
N GLY A 124 -6.66 -8.60 5.24
CA GLY A 124 -6.79 -10.01 4.86
C GLY A 124 -6.21 -10.34 3.49
N ASN A 125 -5.14 -9.64 3.10
CA ASN A 125 -4.41 -9.93 1.87
C ASN A 125 -3.36 -11.02 2.12
N ALA A 126 -2.67 -11.44 1.05
CA ALA A 126 -1.49 -12.31 1.08
C ALA A 126 -1.71 -13.68 1.73
N LYS A 127 -2.54 -14.51 1.12
CA LYS A 127 -2.69 -15.91 1.53
C LYS A 127 -1.36 -16.70 1.50
N ASP A 128 -0.40 -16.25 0.69
CA ASP A 128 0.81 -16.98 0.32
C ASP A 128 2.13 -16.22 0.50
N ARG A 129 2.45 -15.56 1.59
CA ARG A 129 3.77 -15.02 1.98
C ARG A 129 3.97 -13.51 1.94
N LEU A 130 3.50 -12.77 0.89
CA LEU A 130 4.00 -11.41 0.65
C LEU A 130 3.53 -10.38 1.66
N GLY A 131 2.39 -10.45 2.23
CA GLY A 131 1.98 -9.53 3.29
C GLY A 131 0.93 -8.50 2.91
N GLU A 132 0.46 -7.76 3.89
CA GLU A 132 -0.46 -6.65 3.67
C GLU A 132 0.21 -5.56 2.82
N ILE A 133 1.51 -5.34 3.04
CA ILE A 133 2.38 -4.51 2.22
C ILE A 133 3.65 -5.26 1.87
N ALA A 134 4.07 -5.19 0.59
CA ALA A 134 5.32 -5.75 0.08
C ALA A 134 6.20 -4.64 -0.49
N ILE A 135 7.48 -4.60 -0.10
CA ILE A 135 8.41 -3.54 -0.47
C ILE A 135 9.72 -4.16 -0.95
N TYR A 136 10.08 -3.85 -2.17
CA TYR A 136 11.36 -4.18 -2.77
C TYR A 136 12.17 -2.90 -2.96
N SER A 137 13.05 -2.80 -3.95
CA SER A 137 13.97 -1.69 -4.12
C SER A 137 13.29 -0.31 -4.20
N THR A 138 13.53 0.53 -3.21
CA THR A 138 12.96 1.88 -3.13
C THR A 138 14.01 2.93 -2.78
N GLU A 139 13.78 4.17 -3.19
CA GLU A 139 14.60 5.32 -2.88
C GLU A 139 13.70 6.51 -2.49
N ASN A 140 13.98 7.17 -1.34
CA ASN A 140 13.23 8.31 -0.83
C ASN A 140 11.70 8.04 -0.76
N THR A 141 11.31 6.91 -0.20
CA THR A 141 9.91 6.47 -0.16
C THR A 141 9.33 6.58 1.25
N THR A 142 8.12 7.09 1.36
CA THR A 142 7.41 7.29 2.62
C THR A 142 6.23 6.32 2.74
N ILE A 143 6.11 5.65 3.90
CA ILE A 143 5.01 4.73 4.22
C ILE A 143 4.50 5.07 5.61
N LYS A 144 3.40 5.83 5.70
CA LYS A 144 2.89 6.36 6.97
C LYS A 144 1.37 6.32 7.08
N ASN A 145 0.90 6.30 8.31
CA ASN A 145 -0.51 6.42 8.65
C ASN A 145 -1.41 5.34 8.03
N ASN A 146 -0.85 4.21 7.62
CA ASN A 146 -1.65 3.11 7.08
C ASN A 146 -2.12 2.17 8.18
N ILE A 147 -3.20 1.42 7.90
CA ILE A 147 -3.62 0.26 8.69
C ILE A 147 -3.34 -1.00 7.86
N PHE A 148 -2.55 -1.92 8.43
CA PHE A 148 -2.21 -3.22 7.87
C PHE A 148 -2.77 -4.31 8.78
N TYR A 149 -3.83 -5.00 8.34
CA TYR A 149 -4.54 -6.01 9.12
C TYR A 149 -4.51 -7.38 8.43
N SER A 150 -3.72 -8.31 8.94
CA SER A 150 -3.65 -9.68 8.43
C SER A 150 -4.67 -10.59 9.13
N THR A 151 -5.31 -11.47 8.34
CA THR A 151 -6.21 -12.52 8.84
C THR A 151 -5.65 -13.93 8.62
N HIS A 152 -4.51 -14.08 7.95
CA HIS A 152 -3.97 -15.36 7.53
C HIS A 152 -2.74 -15.78 8.36
N ALA A 153 -2.74 -17.01 8.87
CA ALA A 153 -1.68 -17.54 9.73
C ALA A 153 -0.31 -17.65 9.06
N ASN A 154 -0.26 -17.82 7.74
CA ASN A 154 1.01 -17.98 7.00
C ASN A 154 1.46 -16.72 6.26
N SER A 155 0.71 -15.63 6.40
CA SER A 155 0.97 -14.36 5.76
C SER A 155 1.92 -13.49 6.60
N ASN A 156 2.72 -12.66 5.94
CA ASN A 156 3.39 -11.58 6.63
C ASN A 156 2.45 -10.39 6.81
N LEU A 157 2.59 -9.62 7.85
CA LEU A 157 2.02 -8.28 7.92
C LEU A 157 2.80 -7.32 7.02
N LEU A 158 4.10 -7.47 7.04
CA LEU A 158 5.05 -6.68 6.28
C LEU A 158 6.06 -7.60 5.61
N TYR A 159 6.30 -7.39 4.32
CA TYR A 159 7.38 -8.03 3.57
C TYR A 159 8.29 -6.96 2.97
N VAL A 160 9.52 -6.88 3.45
CA VAL A 160 10.53 -5.93 2.95
C VAL A 160 11.76 -6.71 2.51
N ASP A 161 12.13 -6.59 1.25
CA ASP A 161 13.28 -7.24 0.66
C ASP A 161 14.12 -6.26 -0.17
N ASP A 162 15.31 -6.73 -0.63
CA ASP A 162 16.20 -5.95 -1.49
C ASP A 162 16.74 -4.64 -0.84
N SER A 163 17.13 -3.68 -1.64
CA SER A 163 17.84 -2.48 -1.21
C SER A 163 16.93 -1.26 -1.08
N HIS A 164 17.10 -0.53 0.01
CA HIS A 164 16.35 0.70 0.25
C HIS A 164 17.30 1.83 0.61
N LEU A 165 17.03 3.00 0.04
CA LEU A 165 17.69 4.25 0.40
C LEU A 165 16.65 5.25 0.88
N ASN A 166 16.78 5.73 2.13
CA ASN A 166 15.83 6.67 2.74
C ASN A 166 14.37 6.16 2.71
N LEU A 167 14.13 4.93 3.18
CA LEU A 167 12.79 4.39 3.40
C LEU A 167 12.28 4.91 4.76
N ASP A 168 11.29 5.81 4.73
CA ASP A 168 10.66 6.38 5.92
C ASP A 168 9.35 5.64 6.23
N MET A 169 9.42 4.69 7.17
CA MET A 169 8.28 3.93 7.65
C MET A 169 7.99 4.31 9.10
N ASN A 170 6.82 4.92 9.35
CA ASN A 170 6.42 5.30 10.71
C ASN A 170 4.93 5.63 10.80
N PHE A 171 4.40 5.74 12.02
CA PHE A 171 3.00 6.07 12.31
C PHE A 171 2.00 5.10 11.67
N ASN A 172 2.40 3.90 11.26
CA ASN A 172 1.49 2.87 10.77
C ASN A 172 0.79 2.14 11.93
N HIS A 173 -0.26 1.43 11.62
CA HIS A 173 -0.96 0.58 12.56
C HIS A 173 -1.01 -0.85 12.03
N TYR A 174 -0.51 -1.78 12.82
CA TYR A 174 -0.42 -3.19 12.47
C TYR A 174 -1.33 -4.03 13.36
N TYR A 175 -1.96 -5.03 12.78
CA TYR A 175 -2.70 -6.02 13.55
C TYR A 175 -2.77 -7.37 12.81
N SER A 176 -2.80 -8.44 13.57
CA SER A 176 -3.14 -9.77 13.05
C SER A 176 -4.17 -10.42 13.96
N SER A 177 -5.24 -10.96 13.37
CA SER A 177 -6.18 -11.83 14.08
C SER A 177 -5.65 -13.25 14.22
N SER A 178 -4.55 -13.59 13.54
CA SER A 178 -3.82 -14.85 13.70
C SER A 178 -2.79 -14.74 14.82
N SER A 179 -2.54 -15.85 15.51
CA SER A 179 -1.44 -15.96 16.49
C SER A 179 -0.04 -16.01 15.86
N ASP A 180 0.04 -16.27 14.55
CA ASP A 180 1.32 -16.40 13.81
C ASP A 180 1.64 -15.08 13.13
N VAL A 181 2.17 -14.13 13.90
CA VAL A 181 2.57 -12.79 13.41
C VAL A 181 3.95 -12.87 12.79
N LYS A 182 4.09 -12.32 11.57
CA LYS A 182 5.37 -12.30 10.83
C LYS A 182 5.64 -10.92 10.23
N PHE A 183 6.83 -10.42 10.49
CA PHE A 183 7.44 -9.27 9.81
C PHE A 183 8.69 -9.78 9.10
N TYR A 184 8.65 -9.85 7.78
CA TYR A 184 9.82 -10.23 6.98
C TYR A 184 10.61 -8.98 6.61
N TRP A 185 11.90 -8.99 6.91
CA TRP A 185 12.81 -7.89 6.62
C TRP A 185 14.16 -8.43 6.17
N LYS A 186 14.48 -8.29 4.88
CA LYS A 186 15.79 -8.61 4.29
C LYS A 186 16.34 -9.97 4.73
N GLY A 187 15.57 -11.01 4.55
CA GLY A 187 15.96 -12.39 4.90
C GLY A 187 15.70 -12.78 6.35
N SER A 188 15.32 -11.86 7.23
CA SER A 188 15.00 -12.16 8.62
C SER A 188 13.49 -12.12 8.86
N ILE A 189 13.00 -13.01 9.73
CA ILE A 189 11.59 -13.04 10.15
C ILE A 189 11.53 -12.71 11.64
N PHE A 190 10.72 -11.72 11.99
CA PHE A 190 10.42 -11.35 13.37
C PHE A 190 9.00 -11.78 13.73
N SER A 191 8.84 -12.47 14.84
CA SER A 191 7.56 -13.01 15.31
C SER A 191 6.80 -12.04 16.20
N THR A 192 7.39 -10.89 16.55
CA THR A 192 6.72 -9.84 17.32
C THR A 192 7.05 -8.48 16.75
N PHE A 193 6.12 -7.55 16.93
CA PHE A 193 6.28 -6.17 16.50
C PHE A 193 7.47 -5.48 17.19
N GLU A 194 7.69 -5.78 18.46
CA GLU A 194 8.81 -5.21 19.22
C GLU A 194 10.17 -5.71 18.68
N GLN A 195 10.30 -7.01 18.36
CA GLN A 195 11.51 -7.54 17.72
C GLN A 195 11.77 -6.84 16.38
N TYR A 196 10.73 -6.68 15.56
CA TYR A 196 10.83 -5.99 14.28
C TYR A 196 11.35 -4.56 14.46
N LYS A 197 10.72 -3.74 15.31
CA LYS A 197 11.16 -2.36 15.57
C LYS A 197 12.60 -2.26 16.07
N GLN A 198 12.96 -3.09 17.05
CA GLN A 198 14.29 -3.07 17.66
C GLN A 198 15.41 -3.42 16.66
N ASN A 199 15.14 -4.34 15.74
CA ASN A 199 16.16 -4.79 14.78
C ASN A 199 16.25 -3.94 13.53
N THR A 200 15.18 -3.23 13.16
CA THR A 200 15.13 -2.45 11.92
C THR A 200 15.27 -0.94 12.13
N GLY A 201 14.88 -0.44 13.30
CA GLY A 201 14.77 0.99 13.58
C GLY A 201 13.61 1.69 12.88
N CYS A 202 12.77 0.95 12.15
CA CYS A 202 11.56 1.44 11.51
C CYS A 202 10.36 1.40 12.45
N ASP A 203 9.30 2.12 12.11
CA ASP A 203 7.99 2.07 12.77
C ASP A 203 8.03 2.36 14.30
N LEU A 204 8.96 3.19 14.74
CA LEU A 204 9.16 3.47 16.17
C LEU A 204 7.94 4.14 16.82
N ALA A 205 7.20 4.99 16.09
CA ALA A 205 5.95 5.60 16.51
C ALA A 205 4.69 4.90 15.94
N SER A 206 4.86 3.71 15.37
CA SER A 206 3.76 2.86 14.91
C SER A 206 3.23 2.00 16.05
N ALA A 207 2.02 1.46 15.90
CA ALA A 207 1.35 0.67 16.91
C ALA A 207 0.95 -0.73 16.42
N PHE A 208 0.79 -1.66 17.36
CA PHE A 208 0.28 -3.00 17.10
C PHE A 208 -0.88 -3.29 18.06
N SER A 209 -2.10 -3.18 17.57
CA SER A 209 -3.33 -3.52 18.30
C SER A 209 -4.51 -3.68 17.34
N ASN A 210 -5.64 -4.21 17.81
CA ASN A 210 -6.85 -4.28 16.97
C ASN A 210 -7.31 -2.84 16.62
N PRO A 211 -7.43 -2.49 15.32
CA PRO A 211 -7.89 -1.16 14.89
C PRO A 211 -9.35 -0.88 15.19
N LEU A 212 -10.13 -1.88 15.64
CA LEU A 212 -11.55 -1.78 15.97
C LEU A 212 -12.38 -1.20 14.81
N PHE A 213 -12.36 -1.90 13.67
CA PHE A 213 -13.26 -1.61 12.57
C PHE A 213 -14.73 -1.86 12.96
N ILE A 214 -15.67 -1.16 12.32
CA ILE A 214 -17.11 -1.31 12.62
C ILE A 214 -17.56 -2.73 12.34
N ASP A 215 -17.30 -3.27 11.13
CA ASP A 215 -17.68 -4.65 10.80
C ASP A 215 -16.81 -5.22 9.68
N THR A 216 -15.93 -6.14 10.04
CA THR A 216 -15.01 -6.78 9.07
C THR A 216 -15.68 -7.86 8.22
N GLU A 217 -16.85 -8.37 8.60
CA GLU A 217 -17.55 -9.41 7.83
C GLU A 217 -18.23 -8.84 6.58
N VAL A 218 -18.65 -7.58 6.64
CA VAL A 218 -19.20 -6.85 5.50
C VAL A 218 -18.22 -5.82 4.90
N PHE A 219 -16.95 -5.89 5.33
CA PHE A 219 -15.85 -5.02 4.87
C PHE A 219 -16.10 -3.53 5.14
N ASP A 220 -16.77 -3.21 6.26
CA ASP A 220 -16.86 -1.85 6.78
C ASP A 220 -15.64 -1.55 7.66
N PHE A 221 -14.66 -0.89 7.06
CA PHE A 221 -13.40 -0.53 7.70
C PHE A 221 -13.40 0.86 8.33
N GLN A 222 -14.56 1.46 8.55
CA GLN A 222 -14.68 2.66 9.37
C GLN A 222 -14.30 2.34 10.82
N LEU A 223 -13.83 3.35 11.55
CA LEU A 223 -13.34 3.16 12.92
C LEU A 223 -14.48 3.28 13.94
N GLN A 224 -14.52 2.36 14.90
CA GLN A 224 -15.37 2.51 16.10
C GLN A 224 -14.87 3.71 16.92
N SER A 225 -15.72 4.31 17.73
CA SER A 225 -15.40 5.52 18.53
C SER A 225 -14.27 5.34 19.54
N THR A 226 -13.92 4.10 19.86
CA THR A 226 -12.83 3.74 20.79
C THR A 226 -11.59 3.21 20.07
N SER A 227 -11.52 3.36 18.75
CA SER A 227 -10.40 2.85 17.96
C SER A 227 -9.08 3.53 18.36
N PRO A 228 -8.00 2.75 18.53
CA PRO A 228 -6.67 3.30 18.79
C PRO A 228 -6.04 3.97 17.56
N CYS A 229 -6.71 3.94 16.41
CA CYS A 229 -6.27 4.61 15.18
C CYS A 229 -6.72 6.07 15.10
N ILE A 230 -7.66 6.50 15.96
CA ILE A 230 -8.20 7.86 15.97
C ILE A 230 -7.15 8.82 16.53
N ASP A 231 -6.93 9.95 15.85
CA ASP A 231 -6.01 11.04 16.24
C ASP A 231 -4.56 10.57 16.53
N THR A 232 -4.11 9.48 15.91
CA THR A 232 -2.78 8.90 16.19
C THR A 232 -1.86 8.80 14.97
N GLY A 233 -2.22 9.45 13.87
CA GLY A 233 -1.36 9.60 12.70
C GLY A 233 -0.16 10.52 12.97
N ASP A 234 0.68 10.69 11.96
CA ASP A 234 1.87 11.56 12.03
C ASP A 234 1.44 13.01 12.33
N PRO A 235 1.84 13.61 13.47
CA PRO A 235 1.46 14.97 13.81
C PRO A 235 2.01 16.02 12.84
N ALA A 236 3.06 15.67 12.09
CA ALA A 236 3.61 16.52 11.04
C ALA A 236 2.89 16.40 9.69
N TYR A 237 1.97 15.43 9.56
CA TYR A 237 1.23 15.28 8.32
C TYR A 237 0.26 16.45 8.11
N THR A 238 0.38 17.08 6.97
CA THR A 238 -0.54 18.12 6.53
C THR A 238 -1.28 17.60 5.30
N PRO A 239 -2.61 17.40 5.38
CA PRO A 239 -3.38 17.03 4.19
C PRO A 239 -3.16 18.00 3.03
N ALA A 240 -3.10 17.48 1.82
CA ALA A 240 -3.05 18.31 0.63
C ALA A 240 -4.32 19.18 0.53
N GLU A 241 -4.23 20.28 -0.21
CA GLU A 241 -5.42 21.09 -0.50
C GLU A 241 -6.50 20.20 -1.12
N ASN A 242 -7.69 20.21 -0.53
CA ASN A 242 -8.83 19.37 -0.92
C ASN A 242 -8.64 17.86 -0.73
N GLU A 243 -7.67 17.42 0.06
CA GLU A 243 -7.59 16.01 0.44
C GLU A 243 -8.76 15.64 1.36
N LEU A 244 -9.54 14.68 0.90
CA LEU A 244 -10.65 14.10 1.65
C LEU A 244 -10.34 12.64 2.00
N ASP A 245 -10.96 12.13 3.05
CA ASP A 245 -10.92 10.71 3.39
C ASP A 245 -11.66 9.86 2.35
N PHE A 246 -11.75 8.56 2.57
CA PHE A 246 -12.44 7.65 1.66
C PHE A 246 -13.94 7.98 1.51
N ASN A 247 -14.58 8.51 2.53
CA ASN A 247 -16.00 8.90 2.53
C ASN A 247 -16.24 10.37 2.12
N HIS A 248 -15.22 11.04 1.54
CA HIS A 248 -15.29 12.44 1.14
C HIS A 248 -15.49 13.44 2.29
N ASN A 249 -15.11 13.06 3.51
CA ASN A 249 -15.06 13.96 4.64
C ASN A 249 -13.68 14.66 4.73
N PRO A 250 -13.58 15.79 5.47
CA PRO A 250 -12.30 16.41 5.75
C PRO A 250 -11.29 15.40 6.31
N ARG A 251 -10.07 15.34 5.74
CA ARG A 251 -9.05 14.36 6.12
C ARG A 251 -8.47 14.58 7.51
N LYS A 252 -8.70 15.72 8.12
CA LYS A 252 -8.28 16.01 9.49
C LYS A 252 -9.38 16.72 10.25
N VAL A 253 -9.86 16.10 11.32
CA VAL A 253 -10.90 16.64 12.20
C VAL A 253 -10.35 16.93 13.59
N GLY A 254 -9.51 16.07 14.13
CA GLY A 254 -8.94 16.15 15.45
C GLY A 254 -7.56 16.82 15.54
N ALA A 255 -6.79 16.43 16.54
CA ALA A 255 -5.42 16.92 16.77
C ALA A 255 -4.45 16.41 15.70
N CYS A 256 -4.59 15.14 15.35
CA CYS A 256 -3.89 14.49 14.24
C CYS A 256 -4.91 13.90 13.27
N ILE A 257 -4.45 13.39 12.14
CA ILE A 257 -5.29 12.55 11.28
C ILE A 257 -5.48 11.18 11.93
N ASP A 258 -6.54 10.49 11.55
CA ASP A 258 -6.71 9.08 11.86
C ASP A 258 -5.79 8.22 10.95
N LYS A 259 -5.40 7.06 11.43
CA LYS A 259 -4.71 6.10 10.58
C LYS A 259 -5.71 5.33 9.71
N GLY A 260 -5.28 4.98 8.48
CA GLY A 260 -6.12 4.29 7.52
C GLY A 260 -6.88 5.22 6.57
N ALA A 261 -7.79 4.65 5.79
CA ALA A 261 -8.48 5.33 4.69
C ALA A 261 -9.61 6.28 5.16
N TYR A 262 -10.08 6.12 6.37
CA TYR A 262 -11.19 6.90 6.93
C TYR A 262 -10.73 7.88 8.00
N GLU A 263 -11.45 8.97 8.12
CA GLU A 263 -11.37 9.92 9.24
C GLU A 263 -12.66 9.87 10.04
N LYS A 264 -12.57 9.69 11.35
CA LYS A 264 -13.73 9.65 12.24
C LYS A 264 -14.31 11.05 12.43
N GLN A 265 -15.58 11.19 12.09
CA GLN A 265 -16.32 12.46 12.23
C GLN A 265 -17.01 12.56 13.59
#